data_cd039fdbb25a69acaf71147fd722117f
#
_entry.id   cd039fdbb25a69acaf71147fd722117f
#
_cell.length_a   1.000
_cell.length_b   1.000
_cell.length_c   1.000
_cell.angle_alpha   90.00
_cell.angle_beta   90.00
_cell.angle_gamma   90.00
#
_symmetry.space_group_name_H-M   'P 1'
#
loop_
_entity.id
_entity.type
_entity.pdbx_description
1 polymer ?
#
loop_
_entity_poly.entity_id
_entity_poly.type
_entity_poly.pdbx_seq_one_letter_code
_entity_poly.pdbx_strand_id
1 'polypeptide(L)'
;MSGRCAVIAQADRGGGISDGGIHLVIHDPRAFLGAADNDGVLESFAEPLRTGDVAGFPEYDGMYILLSASRRVPWIPVTVADALDREARRLERSRTDWEREKAQPWLTEARIEESYEFMKKIDARAADENRAAMLGVLEEEQARRPQMEAAHDARLATQADDLRAYRSSFSAEQLGEPARIGAFPDGTVRVDDPKGRRLVKVDPATADLDPDRIHFIRVFASGVPADPVPGRFAWMERSKAAIDLAALHALMR
;
A
#
# COMPACT_ATOMS: atom_id res chain seq x y z
N MET A 1 22.40 -5.72 4.43
CA MET A 1 21.49 -6.29 5.45
C MET A 1 20.98 -5.13 6.29
N SER A 2 19.79 -4.58 6.00
CA SER A 2 19.22 -3.49 6.80
C SER A 2 18.58 -4.09 8.06
N GLY A 3 19.24 -3.90 9.20
CA GLY A 3 18.68 -4.28 10.49
C GLY A 3 17.49 -3.41 10.84
N ARG A 4 16.29 -3.97 10.76
CA ARG A 4 15.08 -3.34 11.30
C ARG A 4 15.09 -3.54 12.83
N CYS A 5 15.42 -2.52 13.59
CA CYS A 5 15.17 -2.51 15.03
C CYS A 5 13.77 -1.93 15.27
N ALA A 6 12.79 -2.77 15.50
CA ALA A 6 11.54 -2.36 16.10
C ALA A 6 11.66 -2.55 17.62
N VAL A 7 11.70 -1.46 18.36
CA VAL A 7 11.58 -1.51 19.83
C VAL A 7 10.11 -1.36 20.16
N ILE A 8 9.46 -2.46 20.51
CA ILE A 8 8.10 -2.46 21.05
C ILE A 8 8.23 -2.32 22.56
N ALA A 9 7.99 -1.13 23.09
CA ALA A 9 7.83 -0.94 24.52
C ALA A 9 6.37 -1.27 24.88
N GLN A 10 6.12 -2.47 25.35
CA GLN A 10 4.82 -2.92 25.80
C GLN A 10 4.63 -2.50 27.24
N ALA A 11 3.65 -1.66 27.52
CA ALA A 11 3.22 -1.37 28.88
C ALA A 11 2.19 -2.44 29.30
N ASP A 12 2.64 -3.43 30.06
CA ASP A 12 1.79 -4.45 30.65
C ASP A 12 0.80 -3.82 31.65
N ARG A 13 -0.50 -3.84 31.30
CA ARG A 13 -1.58 -3.79 32.27
C ARG A 13 -2.50 -4.96 32.00
N GLY A 14 -2.47 -5.91 32.92
CA GLY A 14 -3.17 -7.18 32.81
C GLY A 14 -4.65 -7.06 32.48
N GLY A 15 -5.12 -7.96 31.61
CA GLY A 15 -6.50 -8.32 31.37
C GLY A 15 -7.00 -8.08 29.96
N GLY A 16 -7.02 -9.13 29.08
CA GLY A 16 -7.90 -9.27 27.92
C GLY A 16 -7.46 -8.58 26.65
N ILE A 17 -7.09 -9.37 25.72
CA ILE A 17 -6.92 -9.30 24.26
C ILE A 17 -7.33 -7.98 23.57
N SER A 18 -6.63 -6.89 23.84
CA SER A 18 -6.41 -5.78 22.91
C SER A 18 -5.34 -4.87 23.50
N ASP A 19 -4.08 -5.27 23.31
CA ASP A 19 -2.97 -4.53 23.89
C ASP A 19 -2.83 -3.17 23.20
N GLY A 20 -3.40 -2.15 23.83
CA GLY A 20 -3.03 -0.78 23.53
C GLY A 20 -1.56 -0.59 23.84
N GLY A 21 -0.75 -0.27 22.85
CA GLY A 21 0.70 -0.11 22.98
C GLY A 21 1.17 1.22 22.41
N ILE A 22 2.29 1.70 22.94
CA ILE A 22 3.07 2.76 22.31
C ILE A 22 4.12 2.06 21.45
N HIS A 23 4.15 2.41 20.18
CA HIS A 23 5.09 1.86 19.22
C HIS A 23 6.08 2.93 18.78
N LEU A 24 7.35 2.54 18.78
CA LEU A 24 8.43 3.33 18.24
C LEU A 24 8.96 2.63 16.99
N VAL A 25 8.92 3.29 15.86
CA VAL A 25 9.55 2.80 14.62
C VAL A 25 10.74 3.70 14.32
N ILE A 26 11.91 3.08 14.27
CA ILE A 26 13.18 3.79 14.12
C ILE A 26 13.75 3.48 12.74
N HIS A 27 14.28 4.50 12.05
CA HIS A 27 15.00 4.39 10.76
C HIS A 27 14.19 3.84 9.57
N ASP A 28 12.88 3.68 9.66
CA ASP A 28 12.09 3.28 8.50
C ASP A 28 11.25 4.46 7.97
N PRO A 29 11.75 5.21 6.98
CA PRO A 29 10.98 6.31 6.40
C PRO A 29 9.64 5.88 5.82
N ARG A 30 9.52 4.62 5.36
CA ARG A 30 8.27 4.08 4.80
C ARG A 30 7.18 3.91 5.86
N ALA A 31 7.58 3.71 7.10
CA ALA A 31 6.64 3.58 8.21
C ALA A 31 5.83 4.86 8.46
N PHE A 32 6.32 6.03 8.02
CA PHE A 32 5.59 7.31 8.14
C PHE A 32 4.58 7.51 7.02
N LEU A 33 4.77 6.82 5.92
CA LEU A 33 3.93 6.90 4.75
C LEU A 33 2.91 5.76 4.87
N GLY A 34 1.63 6.06 4.79
CA GLY A 34 0.55 5.08 4.91
C GLY A 34 0.80 3.86 4.02
N ALA A 35 -0.02 2.82 4.19
CA ALA A 35 0.14 1.62 3.38
C ALA A 35 0.25 2.00 1.90
N ALA A 36 1.35 1.59 1.28
CA ALA A 36 1.46 1.63 -0.18
C ALA A 36 0.29 0.83 -0.75
N ASP A 37 -0.29 1.29 -1.84
CA ASP A 37 -1.17 0.43 -2.60
C ASP A 37 -0.48 -0.92 -2.78
N ASN A 38 -1.23 -2.00 -2.57
CA ASN A 38 -0.73 -3.36 -2.33
C ASN A 38 0.04 -4.04 -3.48
N ASP A 39 0.36 -3.34 -4.56
CA ASP A 39 1.05 -3.95 -5.70
C ASP A 39 2.59 -4.05 -5.55
N GLY A 40 3.12 -3.74 -4.37
CA GLY A 40 4.54 -3.96 -4.02
C GLY A 40 5.55 -3.09 -4.78
N VAL A 41 5.08 -2.25 -5.70
CA VAL A 41 5.91 -1.45 -6.62
C VAL A 41 5.76 0.04 -6.36
N LEU A 42 4.89 0.44 -5.44
CA LEU A 42 4.61 1.84 -5.21
C LEU A 42 5.65 2.47 -4.31
N GLU A 43 6.41 3.33 -4.93
CA GLU A 43 7.35 4.25 -4.28
C GLU A 43 6.68 5.59 -3.93
N SER A 44 5.34 5.69 -4.01
CA SER A 44 4.65 6.93 -3.67
C SER A 44 3.43 6.69 -2.81
N PHE A 45 3.14 7.65 -1.95
CA PHE A 45 2.16 7.59 -0.88
C PHE A 45 1.38 8.89 -0.82
N ALA A 46 0.17 8.87 -0.27
CA ALA A 46 -0.49 10.12 0.08
C ALA A 46 0.31 10.83 1.18
N GLU A 47 0.63 12.11 0.99
CA GLU A 47 1.36 12.89 1.99
C GLU A 47 0.61 12.87 3.33
N PRO A 48 1.28 12.50 4.42
CA PRO A 48 0.65 12.56 5.73
C PRO A 48 0.15 13.97 6.05
N LEU A 49 -1.08 14.07 6.52
CA LEU A 49 -1.66 15.37 6.87
C LEU A 49 -1.17 15.79 8.25
N ARG A 50 -0.46 16.91 8.32
CA ARG A 50 -0.11 17.50 9.62
C ARG A 50 -1.38 17.99 10.31
N THR A 51 -1.70 17.39 11.47
CA THR A 51 -2.91 17.66 12.25
C THR A 51 -2.66 18.53 13.48
N GLY A 52 -1.40 18.63 13.89
CA GLY A 52 -1.02 19.45 15.06
C GLY A 52 0.44 19.32 15.42
N ASP A 53 0.73 19.71 16.65
CA ASP A 53 2.03 19.58 17.30
C ASP A 53 1.85 19.06 18.72
N VAL A 54 2.64 18.06 19.10
CA VAL A 54 2.69 17.52 20.46
C VAL A 54 4.08 17.78 21.03
N ALA A 55 4.15 18.59 22.08
CA ALA A 55 5.41 19.02 22.72
C ALA A 55 6.45 19.61 21.73
N GLY A 56 5.97 20.32 20.67
CA GLY A 56 6.82 20.94 19.66
C GLY A 56 7.26 20.00 18.51
N PHE A 57 6.75 18.77 18.47
CA PHE A 57 6.97 17.82 17.38
C PHE A 57 5.71 17.67 16.53
N PRO A 58 5.83 17.61 15.19
CA PRO A 58 4.68 17.53 14.32
C PRO A 58 3.92 16.22 14.48
N GLU A 59 2.61 16.34 14.57
CA GLU A 59 1.67 15.22 14.53
C GLU A 59 1.05 15.09 13.14
N TYR A 60 0.91 13.86 12.68
CA TYR A 60 0.38 13.54 11.36
C TYR A 60 -0.82 12.59 11.45
N ASP A 61 -1.83 12.85 10.62
CA ASP A 61 -3.07 12.09 10.49
C ASP A 61 -3.81 11.84 11.83
N GLY A 62 -3.52 12.66 12.87
CA GLY A 62 -4.01 12.47 14.24
C GLY A 62 -3.52 11.19 14.92
N MET A 63 -2.60 10.47 14.28
CA MET A 63 -2.20 9.13 14.72
C MET A 63 -0.78 9.04 15.23
N TYR A 64 0.16 9.75 14.65
CA TYR A 64 1.57 9.60 15.02
C TYR A 64 2.34 10.91 15.03
N ILE A 65 3.39 10.90 15.83
CA ILE A 65 4.32 12.02 15.99
C ILE A 65 5.62 11.65 15.28
N LEU A 66 6.17 12.58 14.52
CA LEU A 66 7.47 12.45 13.87
C LEU A 66 8.53 13.22 14.66
N LEU A 67 9.52 12.48 15.18
CA LEU A 67 10.77 13.08 15.64
C LEU A 67 11.81 12.95 14.51
N SER A 68 12.48 14.04 14.22
CA SER A 68 13.54 14.10 13.21
C SER A 68 14.73 14.88 13.75
N ALA A 69 15.91 14.31 13.68
CA ALA A 69 17.16 14.96 14.12
C ALA A 69 17.43 16.27 13.37
N SER A 70 17.08 16.34 12.09
CA SER A 70 17.26 17.50 11.22
C SER A 70 16.02 18.41 11.14
N ARG A 71 14.92 18.06 11.82
CA ARG A 71 13.59 18.69 11.69
C ARG A 71 13.01 18.63 10.27
N ARG A 72 13.54 17.77 9.40
CA ARG A 72 13.03 17.54 8.05
C ARG A 72 12.15 16.31 8.06
N VAL A 73 11.18 16.28 7.14
CA VAL A 73 10.39 15.08 6.87
C VAL A 73 11.20 14.13 5.98
N PRO A 74 11.04 12.80 6.13
CA PRO A 74 11.79 11.81 5.34
C PRO A 74 11.17 11.54 3.97
N TRP A 75 10.41 12.47 3.43
CA TRP A 75 9.78 12.33 2.11
C TRP A 75 9.86 13.61 1.30
N ILE A 76 9.76 13.46 0.00
CA ILE A 76 9.73 14.54 -0.99
C ILE A 76 8.49 14.42 -1.88
N PRO A 77 8.00 15.51 -2.46
CA PRO A 77 6.89 15.48 -3.41
C PRO A 77 7.21 14.61 -4.64
N VAL A 78 6.19 13.92 -5.14
CA VAL A 78 6.19 13.27 -6.46
C VAL A 78 5.65 14.27 -7.46
N THR A 79 6.31 14.46 -8.60
CA THR A 79 5.81 15.34 -9.66
C THR A 79 4.67 14.69 -10.44
N VAL A 80 3.87 15.50 -11.15
CA VAL A 80 2.85 15.00 -12.06
C VAL A 80 3.47 14.07 -13.11
N ALA A 81 4.63 14.43 -13.67
CA ALA A 81 5.35 13.58 -14.62
C ALA A 81 5.71 12.21 -14.01
N ASP A 82 6.33 12.19 -12.82
CA ASP A 82 6.70 10.95 -12.14
C ASP A 82 5.48 10.06 -11.86
N ALA A 83 4.35 10.67 -11.46
CA ALA A 83 3.13 9.94 -11.16
C ALA A 83 2.52 9.32 -12.43
N LEU A 84 2.49 10.05 -13.55
CA LEU A 84 2.02 9.54 -14.84
C LEU A 84 2.93 8.44 -15.41
N ASP A 85 4.24 8.59 -15.28
CA ASP A 85 5.22 7.57 -15.69
C ASP A 85 5.07 6.28 -14.88
N ARG A 86 4.76 6.41 -13.59
CA ARG A 86 4.44 5.26 -12.75
C ARG A 86 3.18 4.55 -13.21
N GLU A 87 2.11 5.29 -13.52
CA GLU A 87 0.87 4.71 -13.99
C GLU A 87 1.05 4.00 -15.34
N ALA A 88 1.87 4.56 -16.24
CA ALA A 88 2.24 3.90 -17.48
C ALA A 88 2.96 2.57 -17.23
N ARG A 89 3.92 2.54 -16.29
CA ARG A 89 4.60 1.29 -15.90
C ARG A 89 3.65 0.28 -15.25
N ARG A 90 2.65 0.72 -14.48
CA ARG A 90 1.62 -0.16 -13.90
C ARG A 90 0.78 -0.82 -14.99
N LEU A 91 0.33 -0.06 -15.97
CA LEU A 91 -0.42 -0.60 -17.10
C LEU A 91 0.40 -1.60 -17.91
N GLU A 92 1.67 -1.32 -18.17
CA GLU A 92 2.55 -2.25 -18.89
C GLU A 92 2.77 -3.55 -18.12
N ARG A 93 2.90 -3.49 -16.79
CA ARG A 93 2.96 -4.70 -15.96
C ARG A 93 1.65 -5.48 -16.02
N SER A 94 0.50 -4.80 -15.86
CA SER A 94 -0.81 -5.44 -15.97
C SER A 94 -0.98 -6.14 -17.32
N ARG A 95 -0.47 -5.55 -18.40
CA ARG A 95 -0.44 -6.18 -19.72
C ARG A 95 0.45 -7.43 -19.75
N THR A 96 1.66 -7.33 -19.19
CA THR A 96 2.60 -8.46 -19.15
C THR A 96 2.04 -9.62 -18.31
N ASP A 97 1.43 -9.32 -17.15
CA ASP A 97 0.81 -10.32 -16.30
C ASP A 97 -0.39 -10.98 -16.98
N TRP A 98 -1.19 -10.18 -17.68
CA TRP A 98 -2.31 -10.67 -18.47
C TRP A 98 -1.87 -11.60 -19.62
N GLU A 99 -0.80 -11.26 -20.37
CA GLU A 99 -0.25 -12.15 -21.40
C GLU A 99 0.23 -13.49 -20.78
N ARG A 100 0.82 -13.43 -19.59
CA ARG A 100 1.21 -14.66 -18.88
C ARG A 100 0.01 -15.50 -18.44
N GLU A 101 -1.06 -14.85 -17.95
CA GLU A 101 -2.30 -15.51 -17.57
C GLU A 101 -2.98 -16.17 -18.78
N LYS A 102 -3.04 -15.49 -19.92
CA LYS A 102 -3.54 -16.07 -21.18
C LYS A 102 -2.75 -17.32 -21.57
N ALA A 103 -1.43 -17.32 -21.39
CA ALA A 103 -0.57 -18.45 -21.75
C ALA A 103 -0.70 -19.66 -20.82
N GLN A 104 -1.24 -19.49 -19.61
CA GLN A 104 -1.34 -20.54 -18.60
C GLN A 104 -2.78 -20.64 -18.04
N PRO A 105 -3.71 -21.24 -18.78
CA PRO A 105 -5.07 -21.42 -18.31
C PRO A 105 -5.09 -22.23 -17.00
N TRP A 106 -5.91 -21.79 -16.03
CA TRP A 106 -6.03 -22.44 -14.72
C TRP A 106 -6.64 -23.84 -14.81
N LEU A 107 -7.50 -24.08 -15.79
CA LEU A 107 -8.17 -25.35 -16.04
C LEU A 107 -7.72 -25.90 -17.41
N THR A 108 -7.27 -27.15 -17.42
CA THR A 108 -6.87 -27.90 -18.61
C THR A 108 -7.36 -29.33 -18.47
N GLU A 109 -7.55 -30.03 -19.59
CA GLU A 109 -7.89 -31.47 -19.57
C GLU A 109 -6.87 -32.27 -18.73
N ALA A 110 -5.59 -31.97 -18.87
CA ALA A 110 -4.53 -32.64 -18.11
C ALA A 110 -4.70 -32.51 -16.60
N ARG A 111 -5.08 -31.34 -16.12
CA ARG A 111 -5.36 -31.12 -14.68
C ARG A 111 -6.62 -31.84 -14.22
N ILE A 112 -7.63 -31.90 -15.09
CA ILE A 112 -8.88 -32.62 -14.80
C ILE A 112 -8.57 -34.12 -14.66
N GLU A 113 -7.78 -34.69 -15.57
CA GLU A 113 -7.39 -36.10 -15.52
C GLU A 113 -6.50 -36.41 -14.31
N GLU A 114 -5.56 -35.55 -13.97
CA GLU A 114 -4.74 -35.69 -12.75
C GLU A 114 -5.61 -35.71 -11.49
N SER A 115 -6.57 -34.79 -11.40
CA SER A 115 -7.51 -34.74 -10.28
C SER A 115 -8.40 -35.98 -10.24
N TYR A 116 -8.88 -36.44 -11.39
CA TYR A 116 -9.68 -37.65 -11.53
C TYR A 116 -8.94 -38.89 -11.03
N GLU A 117 -7.71 -39.12 -11.49
CA GLU A 117 -6.90 -40.27 -11.05
C GLU A 117 -6.59 -40.25 -9.54
N PHE A 118 -6.46 -39.05 -8.96
CA PHE A 118 -6.32 -38.92 -7.52
C PHE A 118 -7.63 -39.28 -6.79
N MET A 119 -8.74 -38.70 -7.19
CA MET A 119 -10.06 -38.91 -6.54
C MET A 119 -10.55 -40.34 -6.70
N LYS A 120 -10.31 -40.97 -7.84
CA LYS A 120 -10.70 -42.36 -8.14
C LYS A 120 -10.17 -43.39 -7.13
N LYS A 121 -9.01 -43.10 -6.53
CA LYS A 121 -8.41 -43.95 -5.47
C LYS A 121 -9.18 -43.88 -4.16
N ILE A 122 -10.02 -42.84 -3.98
CA ILE A 122 -10.79 -42.57 -2.76
C ILE A 122 -12.23 -42.98 -2.96
N ASP A 123 -12.86 -42.46 -4.02
CA ASP A 123 -14.26 -42.75 -4.39
C ASP A 123 -14.44 -42.64 -5.91
N ALA A 124 -14.55 -43.76 -6.59
CA ALA A 124 -14.65 -43.82 -8.04
C ALA A 124 -15.90 -43.13 -8.58
N ARG A 125 -17.04 -43.22 -7.88
CA ARG A 125 -18.28 -42.58 -8.33
C ARG A 125 -18.20 -41.06 -8.23
N ALA A 126 -17.72 -40.56 -7.10
CA ALA A 126 -17.51 -39.13 -6.91
C ALA A 126 -16.47 -38.57 -7.91
N ALA A 127 -15.46 -39.36 -8.28
CA ALA A 127 -14.50 -38.99 -9.29
C ALA A 127 -15.11 -38.81 -10.67
N ASP A 128 -16.00 -39.77 -11.09
CA ASP A 128 -16.68 -39.70 -12.39
C ASP A 128 -17.62 -38.47 -12.45
N GLU A 129 -18.39 -38.22 -11.39
CA GLU A 129 -19.29 -37.06 -11.30
C GLU A 129 -18.50 -35.73 -11.35
N ASN A 130 -17.38 -35.63 -10.62
CA ASN A 130 -16.52 -34.44 -10.60
C ASN A 130 -15.85 -34.19 -11.96
N ARG A 131 -15.31 -35.26 -12.60
CA ARG A 131 -14.71 -35.18 -13.91
C ARG A 131 -15.70 -34.63 -14.95
N ALA A 132 -16.92 -35.16 -14.98
CA ALA A 132 -17.94 -34.70 -15.90
C ALA A 132 -18.30 -33.22 -15.67
N ALA A 133 -18.44 -32.80 -14.41
CA ALA A 133 -18.71 -31.41 -14.05
C ALA A 133 -17.53 -30.47 -14.49
N MET A 134 -16.28 -30.89 -14.25
CA MET A 134 -15.11 -30.08 -14.61
C MET A 134 -14.90 -29.98 -16.12
N LEU A 135 -15.22 -31.03 -16.90
CA LEU A 135 -15.21 -30.97 -18.35
C LEU A 135 -16.26 -29.99 -18.88
N GLY A 136 -17.47 -29.96 -18.29
CA GLY A 136 -18.49 -28.97 -18.63
C GLY A 136 -18.01 -27.52 -18.36
N VAL A 137 -17.37 -27.29 -17.20
CA VAL A 137 -16.78 -25.98 -16.87
C VAL A 137 -15.68 -25.61 -17.86
N LEU A 138 -14.83 -26.55 -18.25
CA LEU A 138 -13.77 -26.31 -19.25
C LEU A 138 -14.36 -25.91 -20.60
N GLU A 139 -15.39 -26.60 -21.07
CA GLU A 139 -16.08 -26.29 -22.32
C GLU A 139 -16.69 -24.89 -22.31
N GLU A 140 -17.39 -24.53 -21.21
CA GLU A 140 -17.95 -23.19 -21.03
C GLU A 140 -16.85 -22.11 -20.99
N GLU A 141 -15.76 -22.38 -20.31
CA GLU A 141 -14.61 -21.45 -20.26
C GLU A 141 -14.00 -21.26 -21.65
N GLN A 142 -13.74 -22.35 -22.36
CA GLN A 142 -13.19 -22.29 -23.72
C GLN A 142 -14.10 -21.51 -24.68
N ALA A 143 -15.40 -21.64 -24.54
CA ALA A 143 -16.37 -20.91 -25.36
C ALA A 143 -16.38 -19.39 -25.07
N ARG A 144 -16.24 -19.00 -23.79
CA ARG A 144 -16.29 -17.59 -23.34
C ARG A 144 -14.93 -16.88 -23.44
N ARG A 145 -13.85 -17.62 -23.32
CA ARG A 145 -12.49 -17.12 -23.18
C ARG A 145 -12.08 -16.13 -24.28
N PRO A 146 -12.29 -16.40 -25.58
CA PRO A 146 -11.89 -15.47 -26.63
C PRO A 146 -12.55 -14.09 -26.49
N GLN A 147 -13.82 -14.06 -26.11
CA GLN A 147 -14.55 -12.81 -25.89
C GLN A 147 -14.02 -12.05 -24.67
N MET A 148 -13.76 -12.76 -23.57
CA MET A 148 -13.21 -12.16 -22.36
C MET A 148 -11.79 -11.60 -22.60
N GLU A 149 -10.96 -12.35 -23.30
CA GLU A 149 -9.60 -11.91 -23.67
C GLU A 149 -9.65 -10.66 -24.56
N ALA A 150 -10.48 -10.65 -25.60
CA ALA A 150 -10.64 -9.49 -26.46
C ALA A 150 -11.16 -8.25 -25.71
N ALA A 151 -12.12 -8.43 -24.79
CA ALA A 151 -12.64 -7.35 -23.98
C ALA A 151 -11.59 -6.80 -23.00
N HIS A 152 -10.78 -7.68 -22.41
CA HIS A 152 -9.69 -7.25 -21.52
C HIS A 152 -8.59 -6.52 -22.27
N ASP A 153 -8.16 -7.04 -23.44
CA ASP A 153 -7.18 -6.41 -24.30
C ASP A 153 -7.63 -5.01 -24.74
N ALA A 154 -8.89 -4.89 -25.18
CA ALA A 154 -9.48 -3.62 -25.55
C ALA A 154 -9.50 -2.63 -24.39
N ARG A 155 -9.83 -3.09 -23.18
CA ARG A 155 -9.80 -2.26 -21.98
C ARG A 155 -8.40 -1.72 -21.65
N LEU A 156 -7.39 -2.59 -21.68
CA LEU A 156 -6.01 -2.18 -21.44
C LEU A 156 -5.51 -1.19 -22.49
N ALA A 157 -5.87 -1.41 -23.77
CA ALA A 157 -5.55 -0.48 -24.84
C ALA A 157 -6.19 0.89 -24.62
N THR A 158 -7.49 0.93 -24.28
CA THR A 158 -8.21 2.17 -23.97
C THR A 158 -7.57 2.91 -22.79
N GLN A 159 -7.26 2.21 -21.71
CA GLN A 159 -6.59 2.83 -20.54
C GLN A 159 -5.23 3.44 -20.90
N ALA A 160 -4.46 2.76 -21.76
CA ALA A 160 -3.17 3.28 -22.21
C ALA A 160 -3.31 4.52 -23.11
N ASP A 161 -4.33 4.55 -23.97
CA ASP A 161 -4.64 5.69 -24.83
C ASP A 161 -5.13 6.88 -24.00
N ASP A 162 -6.02 6.66 -23.06
CA ASP A 162 -6.54 7.67 -22.15
C ASP A 162 -5.41 8.28 -21.30
N LEU A 163 -4.50 7.44 -20.79
CA LEU A 163 -3.35 7.94 -20.03
C LEU A 163 -2.41 8.80 -20.90
N ARG A 164 -2.19 8.41 -22.17
CA ARG A 164 -1.38 9.21 -23.10
C ARG A 164 -2.04 10.55 -23.42
N ALA A 165 -3.34 10.54 -23.70
CA ALA A 165 -4.11 11.74 -23.93
C ALA A 165 -4.09 12.67 -22.70
N TYR A 166 -4.31 12.11 -21.52
CA TYR A 166 -4.25 12.85 -20.26
C TYR A 166 -2.87 13.47 -20.03
N ARG A 167 -1.78 12.71 -20.23
CA ARG A 167 -0.40 13.25 -20.15
C ARG A 167 -0.20 14.42 -21.11
N SER A 168 -0.71 14.31 -22.33
CA SER A 168 -0.56 15.34 -23.36
C SER A 168 -1.35 16.64 -23.07
N SER A 169 -2.27 16.61 -22.11
CA SER A 169 -3.02 17.80 -21.68
C SER A 169 -2.23 18.71 -20.74
N PHE A 170 -1.09 18.27 -20.21
CA PHE A 170 -0.25 19.04 -19.31
C PHE A 170 0.84 19.81 -20.05
N SER A 171 1.09 21.05 -19.65
CA SER A 171 2.29 21.79 -20.03
C SER A 171 3.55 21.23 -19.34
N ALA A 172 4.73 21.60 -19.84
CA ALA A 172 5.99 21.22 -19.22
C ALA A 172 6.11 21.72 -17.76
N GLU A 173 5.56 22.91 -17.47
CA GLU A 173 5.52 23.48 -16.13
C GLU A 173 4.62 22.65 -15.20
N GLN A 174 3.39 22.33 -15.65
CA GLN A 174 2.45 21.51 -14.89
C GLN A 174 2.98 20.08 -14.63
N LEU A 175 3.73 19.51 -15.56
CA LEU A 175 4.38 18.21 -15.35
C LEU A 175 5.42 18.24 -14.22
N GLY A 176 6.02 19.40 -13.94
CA GLY A 176 6.95 19.61 -12.83
C GLY A 176 6.28 19.89 -11.48
N GLU A 177 4.97 20.14 -11.45
CA GLU A 177 4.26 20.43 -10.20
C GLU A 177 4.07 19.17 -9.34
N PRO A 178 3.87 19.33 -8.01
CA PRO A 178 3.55 18.23 -7.13
C PRO A 178 2.21 17.59 -7.50
N ALA A 179 2.22 16.27 -7.75
CA ALA A 179 1.03 15.50 -8.04
C ALA A 179 0.08 15.45 -6.82
N ARG A 180 -1.22 15.47 -7.10
CA ARG A 180 -2.29 15.36 -6.10
C ARG A 180 -3.29 14.30 -6.53
N ILE A 181 -3.52 13.30 -5.69
CA ILE A 181 -4.48 12.23 -5.96
C ILE A 181 -5.79 12.51 -5.23
N GLY A 182 -6.89 12.48 -5.98
CA GLY A 182 -8.24 12.42 -5.48
C GLY A 182 -8.87 11.04 -5.69
N ALA A 183 -9.96 10.78 -4.98
CA ALA A 183 -10.78 9.62 -5.22
C ALA A 183 -11.75 9.93 -6.38
N PHE A 184 -11.68 9.16 -7.45
CA PHE A 184 -12.57 9.27 -8.60
C PHE A 184 -13.54 8.11 -8.63
N PRO A 185 -14.85 8.37 -8.85
CA PRO A 185 -15.88 7.34 -8.89
C PRO A 185 -15.72 6.30 -10.00
N ASP A 186 -15.01 6.66 -11.07
CA ASP A 186 -14.80 5.84 -12.26
C ASP A 186 -13.52 5.00 -12.22
N GLY A 187 -12.76 5.09 -11.11
CA GLY A 187 -11.50 4.37 -10.96
C GLY A 187 -10.34 4.93 -11.81
N THR A 188 -10.54 6.07 -12.49
CA THR A 188 -9.45 6.74 -13.18
C THR A 188 -8.53 7.45 -12.20
N VAL A 189 -7.22 7.32 -12.39
CA VAL A 189 -6.22 8.01 -11.57
C VAL A 189 -5.99 9.39 -12.17
N ARG A 190 -6.44 10.44 -11.47
CA ARG A 190 -6.04 11.81 -11.77
C ARG A 190 -4.98 12.28 -10.77
N VAL A 191 -4.00 12.97 -11.28
CA VAL A 191 -2.84 13.44 -10.51
C VAL A 191 -2.84 14.95 -10.28
N ASP A 192 -3.90 15.62 -10.69
CA ASP A 192 -4.09 17.08 -10.66
C ASP A 192 -5.34 17.53 -9.86
N ASP A 193 -5.90 16.65 -9.02
CA ASP A 193 -7.06 17.00 -8.21
C ASP A 193 -6.69 18.09 -7.19
N PRO A 194 -7.23 19.31 -7.28
CA PRO A 194 -6.90 20.39 -6.35
C PRO A 194 -7.33 20.11 -4.91
N LYS A 195 -8.30 19.21 -4.71
CA LYS A 195 -8.75 18.73 -3.40
C LYS A 195 -8.06 17.46 -2.96
N GLY A 196 -7.30 16.84 -3.86
CA GLY A 196 -6.56 15.62 -3.60
C GLY A 196 -5.41 15.81 -2.64
N ARG A 197 -5.02 14.72 -1.97
CA ARG A 197 -3.79 14.69 -1.16
C ARG A 197 -2.57 14.71 -2.07
N ARG A 198 -1.54 15.47 -1.67
CA ARG A 198 -0.27 15.48 -2.40
C ARG A 198 0.35 14.08 -2.36
N LEU A 199 0.97 13.69 -3.46
CA LEU A 199 1.79 12.48 -3.49
C LEU A 199 3.20 12.77 -3.05
N VAL A 200 3.75 11.86 -2.26
CA VAL A 200 5.13 11.90 -1.79
C VAL A 200 5.81 10.55 -1.99
N LYS A 201 7.13 10.57 -2.08
CA LYS A 201 7.98 9.38 -2.04
C LYS A 201 9.03 9.54 -0.94
N VAL A 202 9.60 8.43 -0.49
CA VAL A 202 10.74 8.48 0.43
C VAL A 202 11.85 9.33 -0.21
N ASP A 203 12.39 10.25 0.56
CA ASP A 203 13.54 11.06 0.11
C ASP A 203 14.74 10.12 -0.12
N PRO A 204 15.29 10.02 -1.35
CA PRO A 204 16.46 9.19 -1.61
C PRO A 204 17.67 9.52 -0.71
N ALA A 205 17.80 10.76 -0.29
CA ALA A 205 18.86 11.17 0.62
C ALA A 205 18.78 10.48 1.99
N THR A 206 17.64 9.84 2.34
CA THR A 206 17.54 9.04 3.56
C THR A 206 18.33 7.73 3.48
N ALA A 207 18.66 7.24 2.29
CA ALA A 207 19.47 6.04 2.11
C ALA A 207 20.96 6.28 2.44
N ASP A 208 21.42 7.54 2.35
CA ASP A 208 22.79 7.93 2.59
C ASP A 208 23.03 8.37 4.04
N LEU A 209 22.00 8.28 4.89
CA LEU A 209 22.13 8.64 6.31
C LEU A 209 22.96 7.59 7.06
N ASP A 210 23.76 8.06 8.00
CA ASP A 210 24.59 7.22 8.87
C ASP A 210 23.72 6.18 9.60
N PRO A 211 23.90 4.87 9.34
CA PRO A 211 23.06 3.82 9.93
C PRO A 211 23.26 3.67 11.46
N ASP A 212 24.38 4.20 11.99
CA ASP A 212 24.67 4.14 13.42
C ASP A 212 24.04 5.28 14.23
N ARG A 213 23.31 6.19 13.55
CA ARG A 213 22.61 7.30 14.18
C ARG A 213 21.11 7.21 13.96
N ILE A 214 20.35 7.62 14.98
CA ILE A 214 18.88 7.71 14.89
C ILE A 214 18.50 9.02 14.19
N HIS A 215 17.97 8.94 12.98
CA HIS A 215 17.57 10.11 12.18
C HIS A 215 16.08 10.41 12.29
N PHE A 216 15.26 9.37 12.42
CA PHE A 216 13.80 9.48 12.50
C PHE A 216 13.24 8.50 13.52
N ILE A 217 12.26 8.95 14.30
CA ILE A 217 11.44 8.10 15.16
C ILE A 217 9.98 8.42 14.88
N ARG A 218 9.21 7.40 14.52
CA ARG A 218 7.75 7.46 14.50
C ARG A 218 7.23 6.97 15.84
N VAL A 219 6.49 7.82 16.53
CA VAL A 219 5.81 7.48 17.78
C VAL A 219 4.32 7.41 17.52
N PHE A 220 3.70 6.27 17.74
CA PHE A 220 2.26 6.14 17.61
C PHE A 220 1.69 5.23 18.69
N ALA A 221 0.45 5.48 19.05
CA ALA A 221 -0.30 4.63 19.96
C ALA A 221 -1.22 3.73 19.14
N SER A 222 -1.19 2.43 19.37
CA SER A 222 -2.09 1.46 18.76
C SER A 222 -2.89 0.72 19.81
N GLY A 223 -4.01 0.17 19.40
CA GLY A 223 -4.90 -0.63 20.24
C GLY A 223 -6.29 -0.02 20.35
N VAL A 224 -7.27 -0.89 20.55
CA VAL A 224 -8.63 -0.51 20.87
C VAL A 224 -8.79 -0.82 22.36
N PRO A 225 -9.12 0.16 23.23
CA PRO A 225 -9.46 -0.16 24.63
C PRO A 225 -10.54 -1.24 24.62
N ALA A 226 -10.40 -2.25 25.48
CA ALA A 226 -11.37 -3.35 25.61
C ALA A 226 -12.78 -2.86 25.98
N ASP A 227 -12.88 -1.66 26.53
CA ASP A 227 -14.14 -0.98 26.80
C ASP A 227 -14.41 0.09 25.73
N PRO A 228 -15.61 0.15 25.14
CA PRO A 228 -16.01 1.24 24.25
C PRO A 228 -16.25 2.51 25.05
N VAL A 229 -15.20 3.01 25.69
CA VAL A 229 -15.26 4.30 26.37
C VAL A 229 -15.47 5.37 25.31
N PRO A 230 -16.45 6.28 25.48
CA PRO A 230 -16.55 7.47 24.68
C PRO A 230 -15.22 8.21 24.77
N GLY A 231 -14.40 8.12 23.68
CA GLY A 231 -13.08 8.72 23.66
C GLY A 231 -11.95 7.78 23.27
N ARG A 232 -12.15 6.92 22.25
CA ARG A 232 -11.02 6.18 21.61
C ARG A 232 -9.80 7.09 21.40
N PHE A 233 -10.05 8.33 21.01
CA PHE A 233 -9.03 9.37 20.86
C PHE A 233 -8.47 9.86 22.19
N ALA A 234 -9.26 9.91 23.27
CA ALA A 234 -8.78 10.39 24.58
C ALA A 234 -7.71 9.47 25.18
N TRP A 235 -7.75 8.15 24.91
CA TRP A 235 -6.69 7.23 25.32
C TRP A 235 -5.40 7.51 24.53
N MET A 236 -5.50 7.68 23.21
CA MET A 236 -4.35 8.01 22.36
C MET A 236 -3.71 9.34 22.79
N GLU A 237 -4.51 10.35 23.06
CA GLU A 237 -4.03 11.65 23.55
C GLU A 237 -3.32 11.54 24.90
N ARG A 238 -3.89 10.80 25.85
CA ARG A 238 -3.22 10.55 27.15
C ARG A 238 -1.91 9.78 26.99
N SER A 239 -1.89 8.79 26.09
CA SER A 239 -0.68 8.01 25.84
C SER A 239 0.42 8.86 25.19
N LYS A 240 0.06 9.72 24.23
CA LYS A 240 1.00 10.67 23.63
C LYS A 240 1.56 11.66 24.67
N ALA A 241 0.68 12.19 25.55
CA ALA A 241 1.08 13.13 26.59
C ALA A 241 1.98 12.50 27.67
N ALA A 242 1.93 11.17 27.84
CA ALA A 242 2.76 10.46 28.81
C ALA A 242 4.19 10.16 28.32
N ILE A 243 4.48 10.39 27.04
CA ILE A 243 5.79 10.11 26.44
C ILE A 243 6.68 11.34 26.58
N ASP A 244 7.88 11.16 27.12
CA ASP A 244 8.92 12.19 27.08
C ASP A 244 9.57 12.26 25.70
N LEU A 245 8.91 13.01 24.80
CA LEU A 245 9.38 13.20 23.43
C LEU A 245 10.71 13.95 23.36
N ALA A 246 10.99 14.82 24.35
CA ALA A 246 12.24 15.56 24.42
C ALA A 246 13.41 14.63 24.74
N ALA A 247 13.21 13.71 25.70
CA ALA A 247 14.21 12.69 26.02
C ALA A 247 14.46 11.77 24.81
N LEU A 248 13.39 11.31 24.11
CA LEU A 248 13.54 10.51 22.89
C LEU A 248 14.31 11.27 21.80
N HIS A 249 13.99 12.56 21.59
CA HIS A 249 14.71 13.38 20.62
C HIS A 249 16.18 13.58 20.99
N ALA A 250 16.49 13.64 22.29
CA ALA A 250 17.87 13.76 22.75
C ALA A 250 18.75 12.54 22.41
N LEU A 251 18.15 11.35 22.23
CA LEU A 251 18.85 10.15 21.78
C LEU A 251 19.25 10.18 20.29
N MET A 252 18.73 11.14 19.53
CA MET A 252 18.99 11.26 18.08
C MET A 252 20.23 12.10 17.73
N ARG A 253 21.02 12.50 18.72
CA ARG A 253 22.20 13.36 18.59
C ARG A 253 23.48 12.58 18.46
#